data_16c809ee8446c8b2d26bf20c1d827abf
#
_entry.id   16c809ee8446c8b2d26bf20c1d827abf
#
_cell.length_a   1.000
_cell.length_b   1.000
_cell.length_c   1.000
_cell.angle_alpha   90.00
_cell.angle_beta   90.00
_cell.angle_gamma   90.00
#
_symmetry.space_group_name_H-M   'P 1'
#
loop_
_entity.id
_entity.type
_entity.pdbx_description
1 polymer ?
#
loop_
_entity_poly.entity_id
_entity_poly.type
_entity_poly.pdbx_seq_one_letter_code
_entity_poly.pdbx_strand_id
1 'polypeptide(L)'
;MSPRGYAMASPRHAGLSQNRPLLWLIAAGFFMQTLDSTIVNTAAPRIAAALAATPLGMRTALTSYVLTLAVCIPASAWLTDRFGTRRIYAASVLLFTLGSAACGAAQTLPQLIAARVLQGMGGALLMPIGRYVLIRLFGQRDFVAAMSLVSIPGLLGPMLGPVLGGWLSEYASWRLIFLINVPVGAVGLWLNARTMPELRGTRRPFDTLGFVLFALASGLLLAASEYATDGVVTAAGACAVTGLALGTAFVIHARRNPHPINDLGLFRVRSFWIAVLGSLFTRLGISGLPFLLALYLQVGCGYSPLQAGLMMAPQALAMMAMKPMIDPILRRFGYRRTLYVNTVLAAAALAAFALPVARGDWLAVTLLMFVLGLVMSLQYTAMNTLAFVDLAPEQAGHAASMTSTAQYLSMSFGIALATLLMGSLLPAAAPAASYPHAFHLTVLALAGSCVLGALVFMRLRRDRPLRARVDDPEIAA
;
A
#
# COMPACT_ATOMS: atom_id res chain seq x y z
N MET A 1 24.51 -21.13 43.61
CA MET A 1 23.58 -21.44 42.51
C MET A 1 23.90 -20.47 41.34
N SER A 2 24.61 -20.98 40.36
CA SER A 2 25.09 -20.23 39.20
C SER A 2 23.94 -20.03 38.17
N PRO A 3 23.72 -18.85 37.58
CA PRO A 3 22.72 -18.69 36.54
C PRO A 3 23.25 -19.33 35.25
N ARG A 4 22.52 -20.33 34.77
CA ARG A 4 22.74 -20.97 33.47
C ARG A 4 22.61 -19.94 32.39
N GLY A 5 23.73 -19.54 31.79
CA GLY A 5 23.78 -18.75 30.58
C GLY A 5 23.09 -19.50 29.44
N TYR A 6 22.03 -18.92 28.91
CA TYR A 6 21.52 -19.30 27.59
C TYR A 6 22.58 -18.92 26.56
N ALA A 7 23.39 -19.90 26.18
CA ALA A 7 24.24 -19.76 25.00
C ALA A 7 23.33 -19.50 23.78
N MET A 8 23.27 -18.28 23.32
CA MET A 8 22.75 -17.97 21.99
C MET A 8 23.67 -18.68 21.00
N ALA A 9 23.19 -19.78 20.42
CA ALA A 9 23.85 -20.40 19.28
C ALA A 9 23.98 -19.31 18.22
N SER A 10 25.23 -18.99 17.85
CA SER A 10 25.52 -18.08 16.73
C SER A 10 24.77 -18.58 15.50
N PRO A 11 23.95 -17.75 14.82
CA PRO A 11 23.30 -18.18 13.60
C PRO A 11 24.40 -18.51 12.59
N ARG A 12 24.52 -19.78 12.22
CA ARG A 12 25.29 -20.18 11.04
C ARG A 12 24.74 -19.37 9.89
N HIS A 13 25.56 -18.52 9.27
CA HIS A 13 25.17 -17.76 8.06
C HIS A 13 24.78 -18.78 7.00
N ALA A 14 23.49 -19.04 6.90
CA ALA A 14 22.95 -19.94 5.89
C ALA A 14 23.00 -19.21 4.56
N GLY A 15 23.85 -19.68 3.64
CA GLY A 15 24.00 -19.06 2.31
C GLY A 15 22.65 -18.94 1.59
N LEU A 16 22.49 -17.91 0.77
CA LEU A 16 21.28 -17.65 -0.02
C LEU A 16 20.83 -18.88 -0.81
N SER A 17 21.77 -19.70 -1.29
CA SER A 17 21.51 -20.91 -2.05
C SER A 17 20.80 -22.02 -1.24
N GLN A 18 21.10 -22.14 0.05
CA GLN A 18 20.50 -23.15 0.91
C GLN A 18 19.07 -22.82 1.32
N ASN A 19 18.69 -21.53 1.29
CA ASN A 19 17.36 -21.03 1.70
C ASN A 19 16.47 -20.65 0.51
N ARG A 20 16.79 -21.06 -0.70
CA ARG A 20 15.97 -20.75 -1.88
C ARG A 20 14.47 -21.03 -1.71
N PRO A 21 14.03 -22.18 -1.14
CA PRO A 21 12.59 -22.42 -0.98
C PRO A 21 11.90 -21.41 -0.04
N LEU A 22 12.60 -20.97 1.03
CA LEU A 22 12.10 -19.93 1.93
C LEU A 22 12.02 -18.55 1.20
N LEU A 23 13.03 -18.22 0.41
CA LEU A 23 13.01 -16.98 -0.38
C LEU A 23 11.86 -16.97 -1.39
N TRP A 24 11.60 -18.10 -2.07
CA TRP A 24 10.46 -18.24 -2.98
C TRP A 24 9.11 -18.17 -2.26
N LEU A 25 9.00 -18.76 -1.06
CA LEU A 25 7.79 -18.65 -0.23
C LEU A 25 7.45 -17.19 0.08
N ILE A 26 8.46 -16.42 0.57
CA ILE A 26 8.27 -15.01 0.93
C ILE A 26 8.00 -14.17 -0.33
N ALA A 27 8.71 -14.44 -1.42
CA ALA A 27 8.52 -13.79 -2.70
C ALA A 27 7.11 -14.02 -3.28
N ALA A 28 6.59 -15.24 -3.18
CA ALA A 28 5.22 -15.57 -3.58
C ALA A 28 4.20 -14.80 -2.74
N GLY A 29 4.40 -14.68 -1.42
CA GLY A 29 3.55 -13.88 -0.55
C GLY A 29 3.54 -12.40 -0.95
N PHE A 30 4.71 -11.81 -1.27
CA PHE A 30 4.81 -10.42 -1.75
C PHE A 30 4.12 -10.25 -3.11
N PHE A 31 4.34 -11.18 -4.02
CA PHE A 31 3.69 -11.19 -5.34
C PHE A 31 2.18 -11.24 -5.22
N MET A 32 1.65 -12.21 -4.45
CA MET A 32 0.20 -12.36 -4.24
C MET A 32 -0.42 -11.06 -3.71
N GLN A 33 0.17 -10.46 -2.67
CA GLN A 33 -0.36 -9.24 -2.06
C GLN A 33 -0.32 -8.04 -3.02
N THR A 34 0.76 -7.87 -3.77
CA THR A 34 0.92 -6.74 -4.70
C THR A 34 0.10 -6.91 -5.98
N LEU A 35 0.01 -8.13 -6.51
CA LEU A 35 -0.85 -8.46 -7.64
C LEU A 35 -2.33 -8.19 -7.30
N ASP A 36 -2.79 -8.72 -6.16
CA ASP A 36 -4.17 -8.60 -5.71
C ASP A 36 -4.59 -7.13 -5.49
N SER A 37 -3.69 -6.28 -5.02
CA SER A 37 -3.96 -4.86 -4.82
C SER A 37 -4.17 -4.08 -6.12
N THR A 38 -3.74 -4.60 -7.27
CA THR A 38 -3.76 -3.89 -8.55
C THR A 38 -4.65 -4.52 -9.60
N ILE A 39 -4.78 -5.85 -9.58
CA ILE A 39 -5.50 -6.63 -10.61
C ILE A 39 -7.00 -6.29 -10.65
N VAL A 40 -7.60 -5.92 -9.51
CA VAL A 40 -9.03 -5.63 -9.39
C VAL A 40 -9.40 -4.30 -10.08
N ASN A 41 -8.47 -3.34 -10.19
CA ASN A 41 -8.77 -2.01 -10.74
C ASN A 41 -9.35 -2.08 -12.16
N THR A 42 -8.72 -2.84 -13.05
CA THR A 42 -9.14 -2.98 -14.46
C THR A 42 -10.35 -3.88 -14.64
N ALA A 43 -10.58 -4.80 -13.70
CA ALA A 43 -11.74 -5.67 -13.71
C ALA A 43 -12.98 -5.05 -13.05
N ALA A 44 -12.83 -3.94 -12.31
CA ALA A 44 -13.89 -3.35 -11.49
C ALA A 44 -15.21 -3.10 -12.25
N PRO A 45 -15.24 -2.54 -13.49
CA PRO A 45 -16.50 -2.35 -14.21
C PRO A 45 -17.21 -3.67 -14.55
N ARG A 46 -16.46 -4.72 -14.91
CA ARG A 46 -17.01 -6.05 -15.19
C ARG A 46 -17.55 -6.73 -13.94
N ILE A 47 -16.83 -6.60 -12.81
CA ILE A 47 -17.28 -7.12 -11.52
C ILE A 47 -18.58 -6.40 -11.10
N ALA A 48 -18.62 -5.07 -11.22
CA ALA A 48 -19.80 -4.27 -10.91
C ALA A 48 -21.03 -4.74 -11.71
N ALA A 49 -20.88 -4.89 -13.02
CA ALA A 49 -21.96 -5.39 -13.88
C ALA A 49 -22.45 -6.79 -13.48
N ALA A 50 -21.50 -7.71 -13.13
CA ALA A 50 -21.84 -9.07 -12.73
C ALA A 50 -22.52 -9.15 -11.34
N LEU A 51 -22.27 -8.19 -10.45
CA LEU A 51 -22.85 -8.11 -9.11
C LEU A 51 -24.04 -7.14 -9.02
N ALA A 52 -24.56 -6.67 -10.16
CA ALA A 52 -25.64 -5.66 -10.24
C ALA A 52 -25.35 -4.40 -9.40
N ALA A 53 -24.08 -3.97 -9.37
CA ALA A 53 -23.59 -2.80 -8.66
C ALA A 53 -23.18 -1.68 -9.63
N THR A 54 -23.08 -0.46 -9.12
CA THR A 54 -22.54 0.65 -9.93
C THR A 54 -21.01 0.51 -10.07
N PRO A 55 -20.42 0.91 -11.22
CA PRO A 55 -18.97 0.87 -11.40
C PRO A 55 -18.21 1.63 -10.28
N LEU A 56 -18.73 2.78 -9.86
CA LEU A 56 -18.16 3.56 -8.77
C LEU A 56 -18.33 2.88 -7.40
N GLY A 57 -19.39 2.10 -7.20
CA GLY A 57 -19.63 1.32 -5.97
C GLY A 57 -18.57 0.27 -5.68
N MET A 58 -17.79 -0.16 -6.68
CA MET A 58 -16.66 -1.06 -6.48
C MET A 58 -15.55 -0.47 -5.59
N ARG A 59 -15.55 0.85 -5.38
CA ARG A 59 -14.62 1.52 -4.47
C ARG A 59 -14.58 0.85 -3.09
N THR A 60 -15.75 0.48 -2.55
CA THR A 60 -15.85 -0.11 -1.20
C THR A 60 -15.13 -1.45 -1.10
N ALA A 61 -15.16 -2.28 -2.15
CA ALA A 61 -14.40 -3.52 -2.20
C ALA A 61 -12.87 -3.29 -2.26
N LEU A 62 -12.43 -2.20 -2.91
CA LEU A 62 -11.00 -1.82 -2.97
C LEU A 62 -10.54 -1.22 -1.64
N THR A 63 -11.29 -0.24 -1.12
CA THR A 63 -10.93 0.49 0.11
C THR A 63 -10.99 -0.39 1.33
N SER A 64 -11.97 -1.32 1.43
CA SER A 64 -12.06 -2.26 2.56
C SER A 64 -10.84 -3.17 2.68
N TYR A 65 -10.32 -3.68 1.57
CA TYR A 65 -9.09 -4.48 1.57
C TYR A 65 -7.90 -3.65 2.04
N VAL A 66 -7.68 -2.48 1.44
CA VAL A 66 -6.54 -1.61 1.77
C VAL A 66 -6.62 -1.08 3.20
N LEU A 67 -7.82 -0.73 3.68
CA LEU A 67 -8.04 -0.34 5.08
C LEU A 67 -7.72 -1.49 6.04
N THR A 68 -8.17 -2.70 5.72
CA THR A 68 -7.88 -3.88 6.55
C THR A 68 -6.38 -4.14 6.64
N LEU A 69 -5.63 -3.97 5.54
CA LEU A 69 -4.15 -3.99 5.59
C LEU A 69 -3.63 -2.95 6.58
N ALA A 70 -4.08 -1.70 6.49
CA ALA A 70 -3.64 -0.61 7.37
C ALA A 70 -3.90 -0.91 8.86
N VAL A 71 -5.09 -1.44 9.17
CA VAL A 71 -5.52 -1.75 10.54
C VAL A 71 -4.75 -2.94 11.13
N CYS A 72 -4.53 -3.99 10.33
CA CYS A 72 -3.94 -5.24 10.85
C CYS A 72 -2.40 -5.25 10.87
N ILE A 73 -1.71 -4.41 10.06
CA ILE A 73 -0.24 -4.36 10.03
C ILE A 73 0.38 -4.10 11.41
N PRO A 74 -0.11 -3.17 12.27
CA PRO A 74 0.48 -2.95 13.58
C PRO A 74 0.45 -4.18 14.50
N ALA A 75 -0.54 -5.05 14.35
CA ALA A 75 -0.63 -6.27 15.14
C ALA A 75 0.38 -7.36 14.73
N SER A 76 1.00 -7.24 13.54
CA SER A 76 1.86 -8.28 12.96
C SER A 76 3.06 -8.64 13.84
N ALA A 77 3.74 -7.65 14.42
CA ALA A 77 4.89 -7.86 15.28
C ALA A 77 4.50 -8.61 16.56
N TRP A 78 3.43 -8.16 17.24
CA TRP A 78 2.94 -8.81 18.45
C TRP A 78 2.49 -10.26 18.21
N LEU A 79 1.75 -10.50 17.14
CA LEU A 79 1.32 -11.84 16.75
C LEU A 79 2.53 -12.77 16.52
N THR A 80 3.54 -12.28 15.83
CA THR A 80 4.75 -13.01 15.51
C THR A 80 5.56 -13.33 16.78
N ASP A 81 5.74 -12.34 17.67
CA ASP A 81 6.48 -12.52 18.93
C ASP A 81 5.79 -13.52 19.84
N ARG A 82 4.45 -13.51 19.88
CA ARG A 82 3.68 -14.39 20.79
C ARG A 82 3.52 -15.82 20.26
N PHE A 83 3.19 -15.98 18.98
CA PHE A 83 2.80 -17.27 18.39
C PHE A 83 3.85 -17.88 17.48
N GLY A 84 4.87 -17.10 17.08
CA GLY A 84 5.96 -17.52 16.21
C GLY A 84 5.70 -17.29 14.72
N THR A 85 6.79 -17.12 13.97
CA THR A 85 6.73 -16.79 12.55
C THR A 85 6.03 -17.85 11.71
N ARG A 86 6.34 -19.13 11.92
CA ARG A 86 5.81 -20.23 11.11
C ARG A 86 4.29 -20.32 11.18
N ARG A 87 3.74 -20.25 12.41
CA ARG A 87 2.30 -20.36 12.64
C ARG A 87 1.55 -19.16 12.08
N ILE A 88 2.06 -17.95 12.35
CA ILE A 88 1.38 -16.72 11.91
C ILE A 88 1.49 -16.53 10.40
N TYR A 89 2.63 -16.88 9.79
CA TYR A 89 2.74 -16.84 8.33
C TYR A 89 1.81 -17.87 7.67
N ALA A 90 1.69 -19.08 8.21
CA ALA A 90 0.71 -20.08 7.73
C ALA A 90 -0.73 -19.55 7.83
N ALA A 91 -1.11 -18.99 9.00
CA ALA A 91 -2.43 -18.40 9.18
C ALA A 91 -2.69 -17.25 8.20
N SER A 92 -1.67 -16.43 7.92
CA SER A 92 -1.75 -15.32 6.95
C SER A 92 -2.00 -15.81 5.52
N VAL A 93 -1.22 -16.80 5.07
CA VAL A 93 -1.41 -17.42 3.75
C VAL A 93 -2.78 -18.08 3.66
N LEU A 94 -3.20 -18.80 4.71
CA LEU A 94 -4.51 -19.47 4.75
C LEU A 94 -5.66 -18.45 4.68
N LEU A 95 -5.65 -17.42 5.53
CA LEU A 95 -6.68 -16.37 5.52
C LEU A 95 -6.74 -15.64 4.19
N PHE A 96 -5.57 -15.31 3.61
CA PHE A 96 -5.51 -14.67 2.30
C PHE A 96 -6.12 -15.57 1.21
N THR A 97 -5.77 -16.85 1.22
CA THR A 97 -6.25 -17.83 0.24
C THR A 97 -7.75 -18.09 0.37
N LEU A 98 -8.26 -18.26 1.61
CA LEU A 98 -9.68 -18.44 1.87
C LEU A 98 -10.48 -17.17 1.50
N GLY A 99 -9.95 -15.98 1.87
CA GLY A 99 -10.53 -14.71 1.47
C GLY A 99 -10.58 -14.56 -0.05
N SER A 100 -9.51 -14.97 -0.75
CA SER A 100 -9.45 -14.95 -2.20
C SER A 100 -10.46 -15.91 -2.83
N ALA A 101 -10.57 -17.12 -2.31
CA ALA A 101 -11.60 -18.09 -2.75
C ALA A 101 -13.02 -17.55 -2.52
N ALA A 102 -13.26 -16.92 -1.36
CA ALA A 102 -14.54 -16.29 -1.04
C ALA A 102 -14.86 -15.11 -1.98
N CYS A 103 -13.84 -14.28 -2.34
CA CYS A 103 -14.01 -13.24 -3.36
C CYS A 103 -14.44 -13.83 -4.71
N GLY A 104 -13.81 -14.92 -5.15
CA GLY A 104 -14.17 -15.62 -6.39
C GLY A 104 -15.56 -16.25 -6.35
N ALA A 105 -16.07 -16.61 -5.17
CA ALA A 105 -17.40 -17.18 -4.96
C ALA A 105 -18.50 -16.13 -4.74
N ALA A 106 -18.16 -14.85 -4.56
CA ALA A 106 -19.11 -13.79 -4.24
C ALA A 106 -20.18 -13.61 -5.34
N GLN A 107 -21.43 -13.47 -4.91
CA GLN A 107 -22.60 -13.24 -5.76
C GLN A 107 -23.19 -11.83 -5.59
N THR A 108 -22.81 -11.13 -4.53
CA THR A 108 -23.24 -9.76 -4.23
C THR A 108 -22.07 -8.90 -3.80
N LEU A 109 -22.18 -7.58 -3.97
CA LEU A 109 -21.16 -6.64 -3.54
C LEU A 109 -20.84 -6.74 -2.02
N PRO A 110 -21.82 -6.84 -1.10
CA PRO A 110 -21.54 -7.04 0.33
C PRO A 110 -20.74 -8.32 0.63
N GLN A 111 -21.02 -9.43 -0.07
CA GLN A 111 -20.24 -10.65 0.07
C GLN A 111 -18.79 -10.44 -0.38
N LEU A 112 -18.60 -9.75 -1.51
CA LEU A 112 -17.26 -9.41 -2.00
C LEU A 112 -16.52 -8.53 -0.98
N ILE A 113 -17.18 -7.51 -0.41
CA ILE A 113 -16.58 -6.63 0.61
C ILE A 113 -16.15 -7.44 1.84
N ALA A 114 -17.01 -8.31 2.37
CA ALA A 114 -16.69 -9.16 3.52
C ALA A 114 -15.51 -10.10 3.22
N ALA A 115 -15.48 -10.69 2.02
CA ALA A 115 -14.38 -11.53 1.57
C ALA A 115 -13.06 -10.74 1.41
N ARG A 116 -13.12 -9.48 0.93
CA ARG A 116 -11.97 -8.55 0.84
C ARG A 116 -11.42 -8.17 2.21
N VAL A 117 -12.27 -8.01 3.23
CA VAL A 117 -11.82 -7.81 4.61
C VAL A 117 -11.07 -9.06 5.11
N LEU A 118 -11.63 -10.25 4.93
CA LEU A 118 -10.96 -11.50 5.30
C LEU A 118 -9.60 -11.66 4.61
N GLN A 119 -9.54 -11.40 3.31
CA GLN A 119 -8.33 -11.44 2.50
C GLN A 119 -7.30 -10.40 2.97
N GLY A 120 -7.74 -9.18 3.31
CA GLY A 120 -6.91 -8.12 3.86
C GLY A 120 -6.28 -8.47 5.20
N MET A 121 -7.00 -9.17 6.08
CA MET A 121 -6.45 -9.67 7.36
C MET A 121 -5.26 -10.61 7.13
N GLY A 122 -5.36 -11.52 6.15
CA GLY A 122 -4.25 -12.38 5.75
C GLY A 122 -3.10 -11.59 5.11
N GLY A 123 -3.42 -10.74 4.14
CA GLY A 123 -2.45 -9.94 3.39
C GLY A 123 -1.59 -9.02 4.26
N ALA A 124 -2.19 -8.43 5.32
CA ALA A 124 -1.52 -7.49 6.21
C ALA A 124 -0.25 -8.05 6.89
N LEU A 125 -0.17 -9.36 7.05
CA LEU A 125 0.88 -10.02 7.80
C LEU A 125 2.00 -10.58 6.91
N LEU A 126 1.74 -10.81 5.61
CA LEU A 126 2.69 -11.48 4.70
C LEU A 126 4.01 -10.71 4.56
N MET A 127 3.94 -9.41 4.23
CA MET A 127 5.17 -8.60 4.04
C MET A 127 5.94 -8.34 5.33
N PRO A 128 5.32 -7.91 6.46
CA PRO A 128 6.05 -7.65 7.69
C PRO A 128 6.76 -8.90 8.23
N ILE A 129 6.09 -10.06 8.23
CA ILE A 129 6.68 -11.31 8.72
C ILE A 129 7.80 -11.77 7.79
N GLY A 130 7.59 -11.69 6.46
CA GLY A 130 8.63 -12.02 5.50
C GLY A 130 9.92 -11.21 5.73
N ARG A 131 9.80 -9.89 5.88
CA ARG A 131 10.94 -9.01 6.19
C ARG A 131 11.60 -9.35 7.52
N TYR A 132 10.82 -9.61 8.56
CA TYR A 132 11.32 -9.98 9.88
C TYR A 132 12.18 -11.26 9.82
N VAL A 133 11.69 -12.29 9.11
CA VAL A 133 12.42 -13.55 8.92
C VAL A 133 13.71 -13.33 8.16
N LEU A 134 13.69 -12.54 7.08
CA LEU A 134 14.90 -12.24 6.29
C LEU A 134 15.96 -11.52 7.12
N ILE A 135 15.57 -10.51 7.92
CA ILE A 135 16.51 -9.78 8.79
C ILE A 135 17.15 -10.73 9.81
N ARG A 136 16.37 -11.63 10.41
CA ARG A 136 16.85 -12.54 11.46
C ARG A 136 17.75 -13.65 10.93
N LEU A 137 17.53 -14.13 9.70
CA LEU A 137 18.29 -15.25 9.13
C LEU A 137 19.56 -14.83 8.40
N PHE A 138 19.49 -13.73 7.63
CA PHE A 138 20.58 -13.37 6.73
C PHE A 138 21.53 -12.30 7.30
N GLY A 139 21.15 -11.66 8.45
CA GLY A 139 21.95 -10.58 9.03
C GLY A 139 22.08 -9.38 8.07
N GLN A 140 22.88 -8.36 8.45
CA GLN A 140 22.98 -7.13 7.66
C GLN A 140 23.64 -7.32 6.29
N ARG A 141 24.63 -8.24 6.19
CA ARG A 141 25.42 -8.41 4.97
C ARG A 141 24.64 -9.02 3.82
N ASP A 142 23.89 -10.09 4.08
CA ASP A 142 23.16 -10.85 3.05
C ASP A 142 21.69 -10.45 2.95
N PHE A 143 21.20 -9.65 3.91
CA PHE A 143 19.81 -9.15 3.92
C PHE A 143 19.43 -8.38 2.66
N VAL A 144 20.34 -7.50 2.17
CA VAL A 144 20.09 -6.69 0.97
C VAL A 144 19.91 -7.59 -0.25
N ALA A 145 20.75 -8.61 -0.41
CA ALA A 145 20.64 -9.56 -1.51
C ALA A 145 19.36 -10.43 -1.41
N ALA A 146 19.05 -10.94 -0.20
CA ALA A 146 17.83 -11.70 0.04
C ALA A 146 16.59 -10.85 -0.22
N MET A 147 16.57 -9.60 0.27
CA MET A 147 15.47 -8.67 0.09
C MET A 147 15.28 -8.27 -1.38
N SER A 148 16.37 -8.11 -2.13
CA SER A 148 16.31 -7.83 -3.57
C SER A 148 15.67 -8.98 -4.34
N LEU A 149 16.04 -10.24 -4.06
CA LEU A 149 15.44 -11.43 -4.67
C LEU A 149 13.94 -11.52 -4.41
N VAL A 150 13.52 -11.29 -3.17
CA VAL A 150 12.11 -11.36 -2.77
C VAL A 150 11.30 -10.19 -3.32
N SER A 151 11.91 -9.02 -3.49
CA SER A 151 11.21 -7.82 -3.98
C SER A 151 10.93 -7.86 -5.47
N ILE A 152 11.71 -8.59 -6.28
CA ILE A 152 11.48 -8.69 -7.73
C ILE A 152 10.08 -9.20 -8.06
N PRO A 153 9.62 -10.36 -7.55
CA PRO A 153 8.24 -10.82 -7.77
C PRO A 153 7.19 -9.81 -7.24
N GLY A 154 7.46 -9.15 -6.11
CA GLY A 154 6.59 -8.10 -5.60
C GLY A 154 6.42 -6.91 -6.54
N LEU A 155 7.43 -6.58 -7.35
CA LEU A 155 7.35 -5.54 -8.36
C LEU A 155 6.62 -6.00 -9.64
N LEU A 156 6.63 -7.31 -9.93
CA LEU A 156 5.87 -7.88 -11.04
C LEU A 156 4.35 -7.80 -10.83
N GLY A 157 3.89 -7.82 -9.57
CA GLY A 157 2.46 -7.72 -9.24
C GLY A 157 1.79 -6.49 -9.85
N PRO A 158 2.24 -5.25 -9.55
CA PRO A 158 1.69 -4.05 -10.14
C PRO A 158 1.87 -3.96 -11.66
N MET A 159 2.87 -4.62 -12.23
CA MET A 159 3.10 -4.65 -13.68
C MET A 159 2.09 -5.57 -14.39
N LEU A 160 1.91 -6.76 -13.86
CA LEU A 160 1.03 -7.76 -14.45
C LEU A 160 -0.44 -7.55 -14.08
N GLY A 161 -0.70 -6.92 -12.92
CA GLY A 161 -2.06 -6.75 -12.39
C GLY A 161 -3.05 -6.15 -13.38
N PRO A 162 -2.81 -4.94 -13.92
CA PRO A 162 -3.74 -4.31 -14.85
C PRO A 162 -3.96 -5.14 -16.13
N VAL A 163 -2.91 -5.76 -16.66
CA VAL A 163 -2.99 -6.58 -17.89
C VAL A 163 -3.74 -7.89 -17.63
N LEU A 164 -3.35 -8.61 -16.57
CA LEU A 164 -4.02 -9.87 -16.20
C LEU A 164 -5.47 -9.63 -15.79
N GLY A 165 -5.73 -8.54 -15.03
CA GLY A 165 -7.09 -8.17 -14.64
C GLY A 165 -7.97 -7.86 -15.84
N GLY A 166 -7.43 -7.12 -16.80
CA GLY A 166 -8.09 -6.84 -18.07
C GLY A 166 -8.35 -8.11 -18.87
N TRP A 167 -7.31 -8.91 -19.10
CA TRP A 167 -7.39 -10.14 -19.90
C TRP A 167 -8.35 -11.18 -19.30
N LEU A 168 -8.22 -11.48 -18.01
CA LEU A 168 -9.08 -12.46 -17.34
C LEU A 168 -10.55 -12.03 -17.32
N SER A 169 -10.81 -10.74 -17.10
CA SER A 169 -12.18 -10.21 -17.06
C SER A 169 -12.83 -10.10 -18.44
N GLU A 170 -12.04 -9.99 -19.50
CA GLU A 170 -12.53 -9.90 -20.88
C GLU A 170 -12.77 -11.28 -21.54
N TYR A 171 -11.77 -12.17 -21.45
CA TYR A 171 -11.76 -13.43 -22.19
C TYR A 171 -12.14 -14.67 -21.37
N ALA A 172 -12.19 -14.55 -20.04
CA ALA A 172 -12.51 -15.68 -19.18
C ALA A 172 -13.58 -15.28 -18.14
N SER A 173 -13.18 -15.16 -16.89
CA SER A 173 -14.06 -14.73 -15.81
C SER A 173 -13.32 -13.86 -14.82
N TRP A 174 -13.94 -12.76 -14.40
CA TRP A 174 -13.40 -11.92 -13.32
C TRP A 174 -13.12 -12.70 -12.03
N ARG A 175 -13.84 -13.81 -11.80
CA ARG A 175 -13.62 -14.66 -10.61
C ARG A 175 -12.22 -15.26 -10.57
N LEU A 176 -11.62 -15.52 -11.74
CA LEU A 176 -10.25 -16.06 -11.84
C LEU A 176 -9.19 -15.11 -11.31
N ILE A 177 -9.46 -13.79 -11.29
CA ILE A 177 -8.58 -12.79 -10.68
C ILE A 177 -8.26 -13.13 -9.23
N PHE A 178 -9.26 -13.63 -8.51
CA PHE A 178 -9.12 -14.06 -7.12
C PHE A 178 -8.65 -15.52 -7.03
N LEU A 179 -9.23 -16.41 -7.84
CA LEU A 179 -8.93 -17.84 -7.76
C LEU A 179 -7.49 -18.20 -8.13
N ILE A 180 -6.79 -17.36 -8.89
CA ILE A 180 -5.35 -17.54 -9.19
C ILE A 180 -4.48 -17.58 -7.92
N ASN A 181 -4.93 -16.94 -6.84
CA ASN A 181 -4.23 -16.97 -5.56
C ASN A 181 -4.37 -18.31 -4.82
N VAL A 182 -5.39 -19.12 -5.14
CA VAL A 182 -5.67 -20.37 -4.42
C VAL A 182 -4.55 -21.41 -4.62
N PRO A 183 -4.14 -21.76 -5.86
CA PRO A 183 -3.02 -22.68 -6.07
C PRO A 183 -1.70 -22.15 -5.50
N VAL A 184 -1.44 -20.85 -5.64
CA VAL A 184 -0.22 -20.23 -5.08
C VAL A 184 -0.22 -20.30 -3.56
N GLY A 185 -1.38 -20.05 -2.92
CA GLY A 185 -1.55 -20.17 -1.47
C GLY A 185 -1.39 -21.61 -0.97
N ALA A 186 -1.93 -22.60 -1.69
CA ALA A 186 -1.76 -24.01 -1.34
C ALA A 186 -0.28 -24.42 -1.36
N VAL A 187 0.45 -24.06 -2.42
CA VAL A 187 1.91 -24.26 -2.50
C VAL A 187 2.63 -23.49 -1.40
N GLY A 188 2.19 -22.26 -1.11
CA GLY A 188 2.72 -21.43 -0.03
C GLY A 188 2.56 -22.10 1.34
N LEU A 189 1.41 -22.67 1.67
CA LEU A 189 1.20 -23.42 2.91
C LEU A 189 2.11 -24.63 3.03
N TRP A 190 2.25 -25.39 1.94
CA TRP A 190 3.13 -26.55 1.89
C TRP A 190 4.60 -26.16 2.08
N LEU A 191 5.09 -25.12 1.38
CA LEU A 191 6.43 -24.60 1.57
C LEU A 191 6.65 -24.05 2.97
N ASN A 192 5.68 -23.31 3.53
CA ASN A 192 5.75 -22.79 4.90
C ASN A 192 5.94 -23.91 5.93
N ALA A 193 5.20 -25.00 5.79
CA ALA A 193 5.32 -26.14 6.68
C ALA A 193 6.72 -26.79 6.65
N ARG A 194 7.47 -26.64 5.55
CA ARG A 194 8.80 -27.26 5.38
C ARG A 194 9.96 -26.30 5.63
N THR A 195 9.79 -25.02 5.35
CA THR A 195 10.94 -24.09 5.25
C THR A 195 10.90 -22.94 6.22
N MET A 196 9.69 -22.51 6.68
CA MET A 196 9.60 -21.36 7.56
C MET A 196 10.15 -21.69 8.95
N PRO A 197 11.16 -20.93 9.44
CA PRO A 197 11.71 -21.13 10.78
C PRO A 197 10.69 -20.69 11.84
N GLU A 198 10.79 -21.28 13.03
CA GLU A 198 10.00 -20.85 14.18
C GLU A 198 10.80 -19.82 14.98
N LEU A 199 10.59 -18.54 14.69
CA LEU A 199 11.19 -17.43 15.41
C LEU A 199 10.15 -16.79 16.31
N ARG A 200 10.52 -16.48 17.55
CA ARG A 200 9.69 -15.78 18.53
C ARG A 200 10.47 -14.61 19.10
N GLY A 201 9.76 -13.57 19.43
CA GLY A 201 10.32 -12.40 20.12
C GLY A 201 9.97 -12.37 21.60
N THR A 202 10.15 -11.20 22.20
CA THR A 202 9.81 -10.95 23.60
C THR A 202 8.29 -10.82 23.76
N ARG A 203 7.71 -11.52 24.73
CA ARG A 203 6.28 -11.41 25.04
C ARG A 203 5.99 -10.05 25.67
N ARG A 204 5.18 -9.26 25.00
CA ARG A 204 4.67 -7.97 25.49
C ARG A 204 3.14 -8.03 25.55
N PRO A 205 2.47 -7.26 26.43
CA PRO A 205 1.02 -7.14 26.40
C PRO A 205 0.55 -6.53 25.08
N PHE A 206 -0.61 -6.97 24.58
CA PHE A 206 -1.22 -6.38 23.39
C PHE A 206 -2.06 -5.18 23.78
N ASP A 207 -1.89 -4.10 23.05
CA ASP A 207 -2.71 -2.89 23.22
C ASP A 207 -4.07 -3.05 22.53
N THR A 208 -4.93 -3.86 23.16
CA THR A 208 -6.26 -4.18 22.61
C THR A 208 -7.12 -2.93 22.46
N LEU A 209 -7.09 -2.02 23.46
CA LEU A 209 -7.89 -0.81 23.41
C LEU A 209 -7.41 0.12 22.29
N GLY A 210 -6.10 0.34 22.17
CA GLY A 210 -5.53 1.14 21.09
C GLY A 210 -5.85 0.54 19.71
N PHE A 211 -5.78 -0.78 19.57
CA PHE A 211 -6.13 -1.47 18.33
C PHE A 211 -7.60 -1.27 17.94
N VAL A 212 -8.53 -1.46 18.87
CA VAL A 212 -9.97 -1.31 18.63
C VAL A 212 -10.32 0.14 18.31
N LEU A 213 -9.79 1.11 19.09
CA LEU A 213 -10.00 2.53 18.82
C LEU A 213 -9.51 2.94 17.43
N PHE A 214 -8.31 2.48 17.04
CA PHE A 214 -7.73 2.77 15.72
C PHE A 214 -8.55 2.13 14.60
N ALA A 215 -8.96 0.88 14.76
CA ALA A 215 -9.75 0.15 13.77
C ALA A 215 -11.13 0.79 13.55
N LEU A 216 -11.84 1.10 14.64
CA LEU A 216 -13.17 1.71 14.58
C LEU A 216 -13.10 3.14 14.03
N ALA A 217 -12.11 3.95 14.48
CA ALA A 217 -11.93 5.30 13.97
C ALA A 217 -11.70 5.30 12.45
N SER A 218 -10.77 4.46 11.99
CA SER A 218 -10.43 4.37 10.56
C SER A 218 -11.60 3.83 9.73
N GLY A 219 -12.32 2.82 10.24
CA GLY A 219 -13.49 2.23 9.59
C GLY A 219 -14.64 3.23 9.47
N LEU A 220 -14.96 3.97 10.55
CA LEU A 220 -16.02 4.97 10.54
C LEU A 220 -15.69 6.18 9.65
N LEU A 221 -14.43 6.63 9.61
CA LEU A 221 -14.01 7.69 8.71
C LEU A 221 -14.11 7.26 7.24
N LEU A 222 -13.79 6.00 6.93
CA LEU A 222 -14.04 5.46 5.60
C LEU A 222 -15.52 5.37 5.29
N ALA A 223 -16.35 4.84 6.20
CA ALA A 223 -17.79 4.76 6.05
C ALA A 223 -18.42 6.16 5.86
N ALA A 224 -17.89 7.17 6.53
CA ALA A 224 -18.33 8.56 6.33
C ALA A 224 -18.15 9.00 4.87
N SER A 225 -17.00 8.67 4.24
CA SER A 225 -16.76 8.99 2.83
C SER A 225 -17.67 8.20 1.89
N GLU A 226 -18.00 6.95 2.22
CA GLU A 226 -18.92 6.12 1.45
C GLU A 226 -20.35 6.70 1.49
N TYR A 227 -20.88 6.98 2.69
CA TYR A 227 -22.20 7.61 2.84
C TYR A 227 -22.28 9.01 2.22
N ALA A 228 -21.19 9.79 2.28
CA ALA A 228 -21.15 11.10 1.62
C ALA A 228 -21.21 10.96 0.09
N THR A 229 -20.55 9.95 -0.48
CA THR A 229 -20.63 9.67 -1.92
C THR A 229 -22.02 9.21 -2.35
N ASP A 230 -22.70 8.47 -1.47
CA ASP A 230 -24.08 7.98 -1.72
C ASP A 230 -25.16 9.04 -1.40
N GLY A 231 -24.76 10.26 -0.99
CA GLY A 231 -25.66 11.37 -0.68
C GLY A 231 -26.37 11.28 0.69
N VAL A 232 -26.00 10.30 1.54
CA VAL A 232 -26.61 10.12 2.88
C VAL A 232 -25.88 10.98 3.90
N VAL A 233 -26.12 12.31 3.86
CA VAL A 233 -25.36 13.33 4.61
C VAL A 233 -25.43 13.12 6.13
N THR A 234 -26.57 12.71 6.68
CA THR A 234 -26.75 12.47 8.12
C THR A 234 -25.89 11.32 8.61
N ALA A 235 -25.87 10.18 7.91
CA ALA A 235 -25.04 9.04 8.24
C ALA A 235 -23.54 9.37 8.05
N ALA A 236 -23.19 10.08 6.98
CA ALA A 236 -21.84 10.56 6.74
C ALA A 236 -21.34 11.44 7.90
N GLY A 237 -22.15 12.42 8.33
CA GLY A 237 -21.83 13.29 9.47
C GLY A 237 -21.67 12.54 10.78
N ALA A 238 -22.60 11.63 11.09
CA ALA A 238 -22.53 10.80 12.31
C ALA A 238 -21.27 9.93 12.33
N CYS A 239 -20.96 9.26 11.22
CA CYS A 239 -19.75 8.43 11.09
C CYS A 239 -18.47 9.29 11.18
N ALA A 240 -18.44 10.47 10.57
CA ALA A 240 -17.29 11.38 10.64
C ALA A 240 -17.02 11.87 12.06
N VAL A 241 -18.06 12.36 12.76
CA VAL A 241 -17.95 12.86 14.14
C VAL A 241 -17.52 11.74 15.09
N THR A 242 -18.16 10.58 15.03
CA THR A 242 -17.80 9.42 15.87
C THR A 242 -16.39 8.92 15.54
N GLY A 243 -16.04 8.82 14.26
CA GLY A 243 -14.70 8.41 13.83
C GLY A 243 -13.60 9.37 14.31
N LEU A 244 -13.83 10.69 14.25
CA LEU A 244 -12.91 11.70 14.78
C LEU A 244 -12.80 11.64 16.31
N ALA A 245 -13.89 11.43 17.01
CA ALA A 245 -13.90 11.26 18.47
C ALA A 245 -13.09 10.03 18.89
N LEU A 246 -13.30 8.87 18.24
CA LEU A 246 -12.51 7.66 18.50
C LEU A 246 -11.04 7.81 18.11
N GLY A 247 -10.74 8.50 17.00
CA GLY A 247 -9.37 8.83 16.61
C GLY A 247 -8.67 9.72 17.63
N THR A 248 -9.38 10.70 18.19
CA THR A 248 -8.87 11.54 19.29
C THR A 248 -8.64 10.70 20.56
N ALA A 249 -9.58 9.83 20.90
CA ALA A 249 -9.43 8.90 22.03
C ALA A 249 -8.23 7.96 21.82
N PHE A 250 -8.02 7.45 20.61
CA PHE A 250 -6.84 6.67 20.24
C PHE A 250 -5.55 7.45 20.47
N VAL A 251 -5.44 8.70 20.01
CA VAL A 251 -4.24 9.53 20.20
C VAL A 251 -3.96 9.79 21.68
N ILE A 252 -5.00 10.06 22.48
CA ILE A 252 -4.86 10.26 23.93
C ILE A 252 -4.39 8.96 24.60
N HIS A 253 -4.98 7.84 24.24
CA HIS A 253 -4.62 6.50 24.76
C HIS A 253 -3.17 6.15 24.40
N ALA A 254 -2.79 6.28 23.13
CA ALA A 254 -1.45 5.95 22.65
C ALA A 254 -0.33 6.80 23.29
N ARG A 255 -0.65 8.04 23.68
CA ARG A 255 0.31 8.90 24.41
C ARG A 255 0.48 8.52 25.87
N ARG A 256 -0.49 7.83 26.47
CA ARG A 256 -0.47 7.43 27.89
C ARG A 256 -0.03 5.97 28.10
N ASN A 257 -0.20 5.14 27.07
CA ASN A 257 0.18 3.73 27.14
C ASN A 257 1.69 3.55 26.99
N PRO A 258 2.38 2.85 27.91
CA PRO A 258 3.82 2.57 27.80
C PRO A 258 4.17 1.63 26.64
N HIS A 259 3.22 0.84 26.15
CA HIS A 259 3.39 -0.08 25.01
C HIS A 259 2.28 0.09 23.97
N PRO A 260 2.19 1.28 23.32
CA PRO A 260 1.14 1.52 22.34
C PRO A 260 1.37 0.69 21.08
N ILE A 261 0.27 0.32 20.41
CA ILE A 261 0.34 -0.42 19.14
C ILE A 261 1.02 0.41 18.04
N ASN A 262 0.86 1.73 18.08
CA ASN A 262 1.55 2.71 17.23
C ASN A 262 2.28 3.72 18.13
N ASP A 263 3.60 3.75 18.04
CA ASP A 263 4.42 4.68 18.83
C ASP A 263 4.38 6.10 18.25
N LEU A 264 3.48 6.93 18.79
CA LEU A 264 3.37 8.34 18.37
C LEU A 264 4.58 9.18 18.77
N GLY A 265 5.49 8.69 19.62
CA GLY A 265 6.73 9.36 19.97
C GLY A 265 7.65 9.59 18.76
N LEU A 266 7.55 8.73 17.74
CA LEU A 266 8.31 8.87 16.50
C LEU A 266 8.01 10.19 15.76
N PHE A 267 6.83 10.77 15.92
CA PHE A 267 6.50 12.07 15.33
C PHE A 267 7.28 13.25 15.92
N ARG A 268 8.04 13.05 17.02
CA ARG A 268 8.98 14.06 17.51
C ARG A 268 10.20 14.18 16.61
N VAL A 269 10.53 13.14 15.84
CA VAL A 269 11.63 13.15 14.88
C VAL A 269 11.18 13.87 13.61
N ARG A 270 11.91 14.93 13.24
CA ARG A 270 11.50 15.85 12.17
C ARG A 270 11.39 15.17 10.80
N SER A 271 12.36 14.35 10.43
CA SER A 271 12.33 13.59 9.17
C SER A 271 11.14 12.63 9.10
N PHE A 272 10.82 11.97 10.22
CA PHE A 272 9.74 11.02 10.31
C PHE A 272 8.37 11.67 10.07
N TRP A 273 8.02 12.73 10.84
CA TRP A 273 6.70 13.34 10.66
C TRP A 273 6.53 13.99 9.29
N ILE A 274 7.60 14.60 8.73
CA ILE A 274 7.56 15.19 7.38
C ILE A 274 7.39 14.09 6.33
N ALA A 275 8.10 12.95 6.45
CA ALA A 275 7.97 11.83 5.56
C ALA A 275 6.54 11.25 5.59
N VAL A 276 5.98 11.04 6.78
CA VAL A 276 4.64 10.47 6.94
C VAL A 276 3.56 11.43 6.44
N LEU A 277 3.60 12.71 6.85
CA LEU A 277 2.59 13.69 6.44
C LEU A 277 2.69 14.06 4.96
N GLY A 278 3.91 14.22 4.44
CA GLY A 278 4.13 14.43 3.01
C GLY A 278 3.67 13.23 2.17
N SER A 279 3.92 12.00 2.67
CA SER A 279 3.42 10.77 2.06
C SER A 279 1.88 10.72 2.07
N LEU A 280 1.23 11.15 3.15
CA LEU A 280 -0.22 11.19 3.26
C LEU A 280 -0.82 12.03 2.13
N PHE A 281 -0.43 13.30 1.99
CA PHE A 281 -0.99 14.18 0.97
C PHE A 281 -0.65 13.73 -0.46
N THR A 282 0.57 13.25 -0.69
CA THR A 282 0.96 12.75 -2.02
C THR A 282 0.15 11.51 -2.41
N ARG A 283 -0.05 10.57 -1.49
CA ARG A 283 -0.82 9.34 -1.74
C ARG A 283 -2.32 9.61 -1.85
N LEU A 284 -2.86 10.56 -1.06
CA LEU A 284 -4.24 11.00 -1.23
C LEU A 284 -4.52 11.45 -2.68
N GLY A 285 -3.58 12.16 -3.31
CA GLY A 285 -3.73 12.59 -4.70
C GLY A 285 -3.59 11.47 -5.73
N ILE A 286 -2.69 10.52 -5.50
CA ILE A 286 -2.29 9.57 -6.55
C ILE A 286 -3.01 8.21 -6.44
N SER A 287 -3.36 7.76 -5.23
CA SER A 287 -3.77 6.36 -5.01
C SER A 287 -5.13 6.00 -5.64
N GLY A 288 -6.00 6.98 -5.86
CA GLY A 288 -7.29 6.75 -6.52
C GLY A 288 -7.20 6.68 -8.06
N LEU A 289 -6.10 7.20 -8.64
CA LEU A 289 -5.96 7.29 -10.09
C LEU A 289 -6.10 5.94 -10.83
N PRO A 290 -5.47 4.84 -10.41
CA PRO A 290 -5.58 3.58 -11.15
C PRO A 290 -7.02 3.08 -11.28
N PHE A 291 -7.82 3.23 -10.24
CA PHE A 291 -9.24 2.88 -10.27
C PHE A 291 -10.06 3.83 -11.15
N LEU A 292 -9.91 5.14 -10.93
CA LEU A 292 -10.64 6.13 -11.71
C LEU A 292 -10.26 6.11 -13.21
N LEU A 293 -8.98 5.89 -13.52
CA LEU A 293 -8.53 5.79 -14.90
C LEU A 293 -9.11 4.54 -15.58
N ALA A 294 -9.19 3.41 -14.88
CA ALA A 294 -9.84 2.22 -15.43
C ALA A 294 -11.33 2.44 -15.71
N LEU A 295 -12.05 3.18 -14.84
CA LEU A 295 -13.42 3.59 -15.08
C LEU A 295 -13.54 4.55 -16.27
N TYR A 296 -12.69 5.57 -16.32
CA TYR A 296 -12.65 6.55 -17.41
C TYR A 296 -12.43 5.90 -18.77
N LEU A 297 -11.43 5.02 -18.86
CA LEU A 297 -11.12 4.33 -20.13
C LEU A 297 -12.23 3.38 -20.57
N GLN A 298 -12.78 2.58 -19.63
CA GLN A 298 -13.77 1.57 -20.01
C GLN A 298 -15.19 2.13 -20.14
N VAL A 299 -15.64 2.92 -19.15
CA VAL A 299 -17.01 3.45 -19.15
C VAL A 299 -17.11 4.74 -19.95
N GLY A 300 -16.13 5.64 -19.82
CA GLY A 300 -16.12 6.95 -20.46
C GLY A 300 -15.68 6.92 -21.93
N CYS A 301 -14.65 6.11 -22.25
CA CYS A 301 -14.05 6.06 -23.60
C CYS A 301 -14.41 4.79 -24.38
N GLY A 302 -15.03 3.77 -23.74
CA GLY A 302 -15.44 2.54 -24.41
C GLY A 302 -14.32 1.55 -24.71
N TYR A 303 -13.13 1.71 -24.12
CA TYR A 303 -12.05 0.74 -24.25
C TYR A 303 -12.39 -0.58 -23.58
N SER A 304 -11.84 -1.68 -24.11
CA SER A 304 -11.96 -2.99 -23.47
C SER A 304 -11.13 -3.03 -22.17
N PRO A 305 -11.45 -3.96 -21.24
CA PRO A 305 -10.68 -4.15 -20.02
C PRO A 305 -9.19 -4.43 -20.29
N LEU A 306 -8.87 -5.23 -21.31
CA LEU A 306 -7.49 -5.51 -21.70
C LEU A 306 -6.79 -4.27 -22.26
N GLN A 307 -7.46 -3.51 -23.12
CA GLN A 307 -6.91 -2.26 -23.66
C GLN A 307 -6.60 -1.27 -22.54
N ALA A 308 -7.52 -1.07 -21.59
CA ALA A 308 -7.28 -0.23 -20.42
C ALA A 308 -6.09 -0.75 -19.58
N GLY A 309 -5.97 -2.06 -19.38
CA GLY A 309 -4.85 -2.68 -18.69
C GLY A 309 -3.50 -2.45 -19.37
N LEU A 310 -3.46 -2.58 -20.70
CA LEU A 310 -2.25 -2.33 -21.51
C LEU A 310 -1.82 -0.87 -21.46
N MET A 311 -2.77 0.08 -21.48
CA MET A 311 -2.46 1.52 -21.34
C MET A 311 -1.91 1.87 -19.98
N MET A 312 -2.27 1.12 -18.93
CA MET A 312 -1.81 1.34 -17.55
C MET A 312 -0.49 0.62 -17.23
N ALA A 313 -0.15 -0.47 -17.93
CA ALA A 313 1.04 -1.27 -17.66
C ALA A 313 2.39 -0.52 -17.73
N PRO A 314 2.61 0.47 -18.60
CA PRO A 314 3.85 1.22 -18.68
C PRO A 314 4.25 1.95 -17.41
N GLN A 315 3.29 2.28 -16.53
CA GLN A 315 3.58 2.84 -15.20
C GLN A 315 4.53 1.95 -14.40
N ALA A 316 4.27 0.65 -14.34
CA ALA A 316 5.09 -0.26 -13.56
C ALA A 316 6.46 -0.50 -14.18
N LEU A 317 6.55 -0.55 -15.51
CA LEU A 317 7.83 -0.60 -16.24
C LEU A 317 8.69 0.62 -15.92
N ALA A 318 8.08 1.81 -15.94
CA ALA A 318 8.74 3.06 -15.59
C ALA A 318 9.22 3.07 -14.13
N MET A 319 8.39 2.55 -13.21
CA MET A 319 8.78 2.41 -11.81
C MET A 319 10.02 1.52 -11.63
N MET A 320 10.16 0.46 -12.40
CA MET A 320 11.34 -0.40 -12.39
C MET A 320 12.55 0.30 -13.01
N ALA A 321 12.37 0.94 -14.16
CA ALA A 321 13.44 1.67 -14.86
C ALA A 321 14.05 2.80 -14.03
N MET A 322 13.26 3.44 -13.17
CA MET A 322 13.73 4.52 -12.30
C MET A 322 14.61 4.05 -11.13
N LYS A 323 14.49 2.79 -10.69
CA LYS A 323 15.20 2.27 -9.49
C LYS A 323 16.70 2.55 -9.44
N PRO A 324 17.50 2.30 -10.49
CA PRO A 324 18.94 2.55 -10.45
C PRO A 324 19.31 4.04 -10.38
N MET A 325 18.40 4.93 -10.77
CA MET A 325 18.65 6.38 -10.78
C MET A 325 18.33 7.06 -9.44
N ILE A 326 17.59 6.40 -8.55
CA ILE A 326 17.11 7.02 -7.30
C ILE A 326 18.27 7.43 -6.41
N ASP A 327 19.21 6.54 -6.16
CA ASP A 327 20.36 6.78 -5.27
C ASP A 327 21.27 7.91 -5.78
N PRO A 328 21.71 7.93 -7.06
CA PRO A 328 22.41 9.07 -7.65
C PRO A 328 21.68 10.41 -7.52
N ILE A 329 20.35 10.42 -7.72
CA ILE A 329 19.55 11.63 -7.62
C ILE A 329 19.51 12.13 -6.16
N LEU A 330 19.25 11.25 -5.20
CA LEU A 330 19.23 11.62 -3.79
C LEU A 330 20.59 12.09 -3.27
N ARG A 331 21.69 11.46 -3.70
CA ARG A 331 23.05 11.90 -3.35
C ARG A 331 23.39 13.27 -3.94
N ARG A 332 22.93 13.57 -5.16
CA ARG A 332 23.24 14.83 -5.84
C ARG A 332 22.40 16.01 -5.35
N PHE A 333 21.10 15.81 -5.14
CA PHE A 333 20.13 16.88 -4.89
C PHE A 333 19.61 16.93 -3.44
N GLY A 334 19.85 15.87 -2.64
CA GLY A 334 19.33 15.72 -1.28
C GLY A 334 17.82 15.44 -1.24
N TYR A 335 17.30 15.09 -0.05
CA TYR A 335 15.89 14.71 0.12
C TYR A 335 14.94 15.89 -0.11
N ARG A 336 15.24 17.06 0.44
CA ARG A 336 14.35 18.23 0.36
C ARG A 336 14.05 18.64 -1.07
N ARG A 337 15.10 18.87 -1.88
CA ARG A 337 14.94 19.32 -3.27
C ARG A 337 14.30 18.23 -4.11
N THR A 338 14.74 17.00 -3.95
CA THR A 338 14.19 15.85 -4.70
C THR A 338 12.71 15.67 -4.42
N LEU A 339 12.28 15.60 -3.15
CA LEU A 339 10.88 15.40 -2.78
C LEU A 339 10.00 16.57 -3.21
N TYR A 340 10.45 17.81 -2.99
CA TYR A 340 9.68 18.99 -3.39
C TYR A 340 9.46 19.03 -4.91
N VAL A 341 10.53 18.97 -5.70
CA VAL A 341 10.44 19.05 -7.17
C VAL A 341 9.64 17.87 -7.71
N ASN A 342 9.93 16.66 -7.22
CA ASN A 342 9.27 15.45 -7.70
C ASN A 342 7.78 15.42 -7.34
N THR A 343 7.36 15.98 -6.18
CA THR A 343 5.94 16.08 -5.82
C THR A 343 5.21 17.09 -6.72
N VAL A 344 5.88 18.19 -7.09
CA VAL A 344 5.32 19.12 -8.09
C VAL A 344 5.20 18.47 -9.48
N LEU A 345 6.20 17.69 -9.90
CA LEU A 345 6.12 16.90 -11.14
C LEU A 345 4.99 15.86 -11.08
N ALA A 346 4.76 15.23 -9.90
CA ALA A 346 3.65 14.32 -9.69
C ALA A 346 2.29 15.04 -9.85
N ALA A 347 2.15 16.22 -9.26
CA ALA A 347 0.96 17.05 -9.41
C ALA A 347 0.73 17.46 -10.88
N ALA A 348 1.78 17.87 -11.58
CA ALA A 348 1.71 18.23 -12.99
C ALA A 348 1.37 17.02 -13.88
N ALA A 349 1.98 15.86 -13.64
CA ALA A 349 1.68 14.62 -14.38
C ALA A 349 0.24 14.17 -14.13
N LEU A 350 -0.28 14.31 -12.91
CA LEU A 350 -1.67 14.01 -12.59
C LEU A 350 -2.62 15.00 -13.27
N ALA A 351 -2.34 16.30 -13.22
CA ALA A 351 -3.13 17.33 -13.89
C ALA A 351 -3.13 17.18 -15.42
N ALA A 352 -2.05 16.61 -16.00
CA ALA A 352 -1.94 16.39 -17.44
C ALA A 352 -3.01 15.41 -17.99
N PHE A 353 -3.56 14.52 -17.15
CA PHE A 353 -4.71 13.69 -17.55
C PHE A 353 -5.99 14.49 -17.83
N ALA A 354 -6.07 15.74 -17.37
CA ALA A 354 -7.19 16.64 -17.71
C ALA A 354 -7.02 17.38 -19.03
N LEU A 355 -5.86 17.28 -19.70
CA LEU A 355 -5.62 17.95 -20.98
C LEU A 355 -6.43 17.32 -22.11
N PRO A 356 -6.83 18.13 -23.16
CA PRO A 356 -7.57 17.63 -24.32
C PRO A 356 -6.87 16.49 -25.07
N VAL A 357 -5.52 16.48 -25.07
CA VAL A 357 -4.70 15.44 -25.71
C VAL A 357 -4.87 14.09 -25.00
N ALA A 358 -5.21 14.10 -23.73
CA ALA A 358 -5.44 12.88 -22.94
C ALA A 358 -6.90 12.37 -23.01
N ARG A 359 -7.73 12.85 -23.93
CA ARG A 359 -9.14 12.46 -24.08
C ARG A 359 -9.33 11.03 -24.60
N GLY A 360 -8.70 10.06 -23.93
CA GLY A 360 -8.76 8.66 -24.31
C GLY A 360 -7.81 8.27 -25.45
N ASP A 361 -6.93 9.18 -25.89
CA ASP A 361 -5.88 8.84 -26.85
C ASP A 361 -4.94 7.79 -26.22
N TRP A 362 -4.82 6.65 -26.90
CA TRP A 362 -4.01 5.52 -26.46
C TRP A 362 -2.57 5.92 -26.13
N LEU A 363 -1.92 6.64 -27.06
CA LEU A 363 -0.52 7.01 -26.91
C LEU A 363 -0.33 8.03 -25.77
N ALA A 364 -1.18 9.03 -25.69
CA ALA A 364 -1.10 10.08 -24.69
C ALA A 364 -1.26 9.51 -23.28
N VAL A 365 -2.28 8.67 -23.03
CA VAL A 365 -2.50 8.03 -21.73
C VAL A 365 -1.33 7.10 -21.37
N THR A 366 -0.84 6.29 -22.32
CA THR A 366 0.29 5.39 -22.12
C THR A 366 1.56 6.14 -21.73
N LEU A 367 1.87 7.26 -22.41
CA LEU A 367 3.03 8.10 -22.09
C LEU A 367 2.87 8.80 -20.75
N LEU A 368 1.68 9.32 -20.42
CA LEU A 368 1.42 9.91 -19.11
C LEU A 368 1.58 8.89 -17.97
N MET A 369 1.10 7.67 -18.17
CA MET A 369 1.29 6.58 -17.19
C MET A 369 2.76 6.23 -17.02
N PHE A 370 3.54 6.22 -18.10
CA PHE A 370 4.98 6.00 -18.02
C PHE A 370 5.67 7.12 -17.22
N VAL A 371 5.41 8.38 -17.55
CA VAL A 371 5.97 9.55 -16.83
C VAL A 371 5.58 9.50 -15.35
N LEU A 372 4.31 9.25 -15.06
CA LEU A 372 3.83 9.12 -13.69
C LEU A 372 4.56 7.99 -12.94
N GLY A 373 4.82 6.87 -13.61
CA GLY A 373 5.58 5.75 -13.04
C GLY A 373 7.00 6.13 -12.61
N LEU A 374 7.73 6.88 -13.44
CA LEU A 374 9.07 7.41 -13.09
C LEU A 374 9.00 8.28 -11.84
N VAL A 375 8.08 9.23 -11.84
CA VAL A 375 7.89 10.18 -10.74
C VAL A 375 7.49 9.44 -9.45
N MET A 376 6.54 8.50 -9.52
CA MET A 376 6.08 7.73 -8.34
C MET A 376 7.18 6.86 -7.74
N SER A 377 8.02 6.23 -8.56
CA SER A 377 9.12 5.39 -8.07
C SER A 377 10.11 6.18 -7.21
N LEU A 378 10.55 7.34 -7.72
CA LEU A 378 11.42 8.26 -6.99
C LEU A 378 10.74 8.76 -5.71
N GLN A 379 9.47 9.21 -5.84
CA GLN A 379 8.70 9.76 -4.72
C GLN A 379 8.57 8.76 -3.57
N TYR A 380 8.06 7.56 -3.85
CA TYR A 380 7.80 6.55 -2.82
C TYR A 380 9.09 6.05 -2.17
N THR A 381 10.15 5.86 -2.93
CA THR A 381 11.44 5.43 -2.37
C THR A 381 12.04 6.52 -1.49
N ALA A 382 12.06 7.77 -1.97
CA ALA A 382 12.61 8.89 -1.20
C ALA A 382 11.82 9.16 0.09
N MET A 383 10.47 9.09 0.06
CA MET A 383 9.65 9.22 1.27
C MET A 383 9.90 8.09 2.26
N ASN A 384 9.96 6.84 1.76
CA ASN A 384 10.18 5.69 2.63
C ASN A 384 11.57 5.71 3.27
N THR A 385 12.61 6.11 2.54
CA THR A 385 13.97 6.21 3.09
C THR A 385 14.11 7.40 4.05
N LEU A 386 13.50 8.56 3.74
CA LEU A 386 13.51 9.74 4.62
C LEU A 386 12.97 9.44 6.02
N ALA A 387 11.96 8.57 6.12
CA ALA A 387 11.36 8.21 7.40
C ALA A 387 12.35 7.56 8.38
N PHE A 388 13.48 7.00 7.90
CA PHE A 388 14.45 6.28 8.72
C PHE A 388 15.78 7.02 8.92
N VAL A 389 16.01 8.15 8.23
CA VAL A 389 17.32 8.84 8.20
C VAL A 389 17.84 9.28 9.59
N ASP A 390 16.94 9.76 10.46
CA ASP A 390 17.29 10.31 11.76
C ASP A 390 16.80 9.42 12.92
N LEU A 391 16.43 8.16 12.66
CA LEU A 391 15.95 7.22 13.67
C LEU A 391 17.08 6.33 14.21
N ALA A 392 17.03 6.03 15.50
CA ALA A 392 17.91 5.05 16.12
C ALA A 392 17.55 3.62 15.62
N PRO A 393 18.54 2.70 15.52
CA PRO A 393 18.30 1.35 15.02
C PRO A 393 17.21 0.59 15.78
N GLU A 394 17.07 0.84 17.09
CA GLU A 394 16.07 0.22 17.97
C GLU A 394 14.64 0.64 17.61
N GLN A 395 14.47 1.83 17.04
CA GLN A 395 13.18 2.39 16.62
C GLN A 395 12.74 1.92 15.23
N ALA A 396 13.66 1.33 14.44
CA ALA A 396 13.40 0.98 13.04
C ALA A 396 12.21 0.04 12.85
N GLY A 397 12.00 -0.92 13.78
CA GLY A 397 10.87 -1.85 13.72
C GLY A 397 9.52 -1.15 13.89
N HIS A 398 9.39 -0.28 14.90
CA HIS A 398 8.18 0.51 15.15
C HIS A 398 7.92 1.50 14.01
N ALA A 399 8.97 2.14 13.51
CA ALA A 399 8.88 3.08 12.39
C ALA A 399 8.43 2.38 11.09
N ALA A 400 8.92 1.18 10.82
CA ALA A 400 8.51 0.40 9.64
C ALA A 400 7.03 0.02 9.68
N SER A 401 6.54 -0.43 10.84
CA SER A 401 5.12 -0.74 11.04
C SER A 401 4.26 0.51 10.85
N MET A 402 4.63 1.61 11.50
CA MET A 402 3.89 2.86 11.46
C MET A 402 3.89 3.51 10.07
N THR A 403 5.03 3.49 9.37
CA THR A 403 5.13 3.98 7.99
C THR A 403 4.26 3.16 7.05
N SER A 404 4.26 1.82 7.19
CA SER A 404 3.41 0.93 6.38
C SER A 404 1.92 1.17 6.67
N THR A 405 1.54 1.30 7.94
CA THR A 405 0.16 1.63 8.36
C THR A 405 -0.29 2.96 7.75
N ALA A 406 0.51 4.02 7.90
CA ALA A 406 0.22 5.33 7.33
C ALA A 406 0.11 5.27 5.80
N GLN A 407 0.95 4.46 5.15
CA GLN A 407 0.93 4.25 3.71
C GLN A 407 -0.40 3.65 3.23
N TYR A 408 -0.82 2.53 3.80
CA TYR A 408 -2.06 1.86 3.40
C TYR A 408 -3.31 2.66 3.80
N LEU A 409 -3.26 3.34 4.96
CA LEU A 409 -4.32 4.26 5.37
C LEU A 409 -4.48 5.40 4.36
N SER A 410 -3.37 6.02 3.95
CA SER A 410 -3.36 7.08 2.93
C SER A 410 -3.87 6.58 1.58
N MET A 411 -3.57 5.33 1.20
CA MET A 411 -4.08 4.72 -0.03
C MET A 411 -5.58 4.52 0.04
N SER A 412 -6.11 3.98 1.15
CA SER A 412 -7.55 3.77 1.33
C SER A 412 -8.31 5.09 1.27
N PHE A 413 -7.88 6.09 2.04
CA PHE A 413 -8.50 7.42 1.98
C PHE A 413 -8.28 8.14 0.65
N GLY A 414 -7.18 7.88 -0.06
CA GLY A 414 -6.94 8.42 -1.40
C GLY A 414 -7.94 7.90 -2.42
N ILE A 415 -8.22 6.60 -2.40
CA ILE A 415 -9.28 6.01 -3.24
C ILE A 415 -10.65 6.59 -2.85
N ALA A 416 -10.95 6.68 -1.55
CA ALA A 416 -12.20 7.21 -1.04
C ALA A 416 -12.40 8.69 -1.44
N LEU A 417 -11.37 9.52 -1.28
CA LEU A 417 -11.39 10.93 -1.71
C LEU A 417 -11.61 11.07 -3.22
N ALA A 418 -10.88 10.30 -4.02
CA ALA A 418 -10.98 10.33 -5.46
C ALA A 418 -12.39 9.94 -5.94
N THR A 419 -12.98 8.93 -5.32
CA THR A 419 -14.34 8.47 -5.65
C THR A 419 -15.43 9.41 -5.12
N LEU A 420 -15.21 10.04 -3.96
CA LEU A 420 -16.10 11.08 -3.42
C LEU A 420 -16.15 12.28 -4.36
N LEU A 421 -14.99 12.77 -4.80
CA LEU A 421 -14.91 13.89 -5.74
C LEU A 421 -15.56 13.54 -7.09
N MET A 422 -15.28 12.36 -7.63
CA MET A 422 -15.90 11.94 -8.88
C MET A 422 -17.41 11.71 -8.73
N GLY A 423 -17.85 11.10 -7.62
CA GLY A 423 -19.26 10.85 -7.33
C GLY A 423 -20.07 12.12 -7.15
N SER A 424 -19.48 13.19 -6.56
CA SER A 424 -20.16 14.49 -6.43
C SER A 424 -20.37 15.21 -7.77
N LEU A 425 -19.63 14.83 -8.81
CA LEU A 425 -19.71 15.39 -10.17
C LEU A 425 -20.58 14.54 -11.10
N LEU A 426 -20.93 13.32 -10.70
CA LEU A 426 -21.74 12.40 -11.49
C LEU A 426 -23.19 12.36 -10.95
N PRO A 427 -24.23 12.52 -11.80
CA PRO A 427 -25.61 12.27 -11.38
C PRO A 427 -25.84 10.79 -11.04
N ALA A 428 -26.88 10.49 -10.28
CA ALA A 428 -27.19 9.13 -9.79
C ALA A 428 -27.30 8.07 -10.91
N ALA A 429 -27.78 8.47 -12.10
CA ALA A 429 -27.85 7.65 -13.32
C ALA A 429 -26.99 8.31 -14.42
N ALA A 430 -25.69 8.44 -14.18
CA ALA A 430 -24.78 9.15 -15.06
C ALA A 430 -24.64 8.44 -16.42
N PRO A 431 -24.93 9.11 -17.56
CA PRO A 431 -24.59 8.58 -18.87
C PRO A 431 -23.07 8.47 -19.04
N ALA A 432 -22.61 7.55 -19.88
CA ALA A 432 -21.17 7.35 -20.15
C ALA A 432 -20.45 8.64 -20.54
N ALA A 433 -21.12 9.54 -21.26
CA ALA A 433 -20.58 10.84 -21.69
C ALA A 433 -20.22 11.80 -20.54
N SER A 434 -20.74 11.60 -19.32
CA SER A 434 -20.42 12.42 -18.14
C SER A 434 -19.08 12.05 -17.49
N TYR A 435 -18.64 10.79 -17.65
CA TYR A 435 -17.43 10.27 -17.00
C TYR A 435 -16.15 11.03 -17.35
N PRO A 436 -15.89 11.42 -18.63
CA PRO A 436 -14.70 12.18 -18.98
C PRO A 436 -14.61 13.52 -18.26
N HIS A 437 -15.70 14.28 -18.20
CA HIS A 437 -15.72 15.58 -17.53
C HIS A 437 -15.49 15.44 -16.03
N ALA A 438 -16.19 14.51 -15.38
CA ALA A 438 -16.03 14.23 -13.95
C ALA A 438 -14.60 13.76 -13.62
N PHE A 439 -14.02 12.88 -14.45
CA PHE A 439 -12.64 12.43 -14.31
C PHE A 439 -11.64 13.58 -14.40
N HIS A 440 -11.75 14.45 -15.41
CA HIS A 440 -10.82 15.57 -15.59
C HIS A 440 -10.84 16.53 -14.40
N LEU A 441 -12.02 16.91 -13.91
CA LEU A 441 -12.12 17.77 -12.72
C LEU A 441 -11.59 17.09 -11.47
N THR A 442 -11.85 15.80 -11.32
CA THR A 442 -11.36 15.02 -10.17
C THR A 442 -9.84 14.96 -10.15
N VAL A 443 -9.17 14.66 -11.28
CA VAL A 443 -7.69 14.59 -11.29
C VAL A 443 -7.04 15.95 -11.03
N LEU A 444 -7.65 17.06 -11.44
CA LEU A 444 -7.20 18.41 -11.10
C LEU A 444 -7.31 18.68 -9.61
N ALA A 445 -8.42 18.32 -8.97
CA ALA A 445 -8.58 18.45 -7.53
C ALA A 445 -7.59 17.59 -6.75
N LEU A 446 -7.35 16.35 -7.22
CA LEU A 446 -6.36 15.44 -6.64
C LEU A 446 -4.93 15.95 -6.81
N ALA A 447 -4.59 16.60 -7.91
CA ALA A 447 -3.31 17.27 -8.10
C ALA A 447 -3.06 18.35 -7.03
N GLY A 448 -4.12 19.05 -6.58
CA GLY A 448 -4.05 20.00 -5.48
C GLY A 448 -3.57 19.37 -4.17
N SER A 449 -3.97 18.12 -3.85
CA SER A 449 -3.47 17.43 -2.65
C SER A 449 -1.96 17.12 -2.74
N CYS A 450 -1.45 16.82 -3.94
CA CYS A 450 -0.01 16.67 -4.15
C CYS A 450 0.74 17.98 -3.90
N VAL A 451 0.17 19.13 -4.30
CA VAL A 451 0.76 20.45 -4.02
C VAL A 451 0.86 20.69 -2.49
N LEU A 452 -0.15 20.30 -1.70
CA LEU A 452 -0.07 20.34 -0.24
C LEU A 452 1.07 19.46 0.28
N GLY A 453 1.27 18.29 -0.29
CA GLY A 453 2.43 17.43 -0.02
C GLY A 453 3.77 18.13 -0.28
N ALA A 454 3.89 18.84 -1.41
CA ALA A 454 5.08 19.60 -1.74
C ALA A 454 5.39 20.69 -0.70
N LEU A 455 4.36 21.38 -0.20
CA LEU A 455 4.52 22.39 0.87
C LEU A 455 5.02 21.77 2.18
N VAL A 456 4.60 20.55 2.51
CA VAL A 456 5.13 19.82 3.68
C VAL A 456 6.62 19.53 3.51
N PHE A 457 7.06 19.08 2.34
CA PHE A 457 8.48 18.80 2.08
C PHE A 457 9.36 20.05 2.09
N MET A 458 8.83 21.24 1.83
CA MET A 458 9.57 22.50 1.99
C MET A 458 10.04 22.76 3.43
N ARG A 459 9.36 22.16 4.43
CA ARG A 459 9.73 22.25 5.85
C ARG A 459 10.96 21.42 6.24
N LEU A 460 11.47 20.54 5.35
CA LEU A 460 12.76 19.89 5.57
C LEU A 460 13.87 20.96 5.67
N ARG A 461 14.86 20.73 6.55
CA ARG A 461 16.06 21.55 6.56
C ARG A 461 16.79 21.39 5.23
N ARG A 462 17.53 22.43 4.79
CA ARG A 462 18.40 22.31 3.62
C ARG A 462 19.42 21.21 3.90
N ASP A 463 19.35 20.12 3.15
CA ASP A 463 20.32 19.04 3.25
C ASP A 463 21.70 19.56 2.79
N ARG A 464 22.72 19.32 3.59
CA ARG A 464 24.06 19.17 3.03
C ARG A 464 24.00 17.91 2.15
N PRO A 465 24.54 17.93 0.90
CA PRO A 465 24.59 16.73 0.05
C PRO A 465 25.15 15.57 0.86
N LEU A 466 24.59 14.37 0.72
CA LEU A 466 25.05 13.16 1.44
C LEU A 466 26.55 12.89 1.32
N ARG A 467 27.22 13.38 0.26
CA ARG A 467 28.68 13.40 0.14
C ARG A 467 29.38 14.12 1.31
N ALA A 468 28.81 15.19 1.84
CA ALA A 468 29.40 15.93 2.96
C ALA A 468 29.22 15.26 4.33
N ARG A 469 28.35 14.23 4.44
CA ARG A 469 28.15 13.45 5.69
C ARG A 469 29.09 12.24 5.78
N VAL A 470 29.52 11.69 4.65
CA VAL A 470 30.44 10.54 4.63
C VAL A 470 31.90 11.00 4.84
N ASP A 471 32.19 12.26 4.47
CA ASP A 471 33.52 12.87 4.58
C ASP A 471 33.69 13.68 5.87
N ASP A 472 32.75 13.66 6.80
CA ASP A 472 32.79 14.41 8.07
C ASP A 472 33.49 13.56 9.15
N PRO A 473 34.73 13.88 9.56
CA PRO A 473 35.53 13.07 10.49
C PRO A 473 34.92 13.00 11.91
N GLU A 474 33.93 13.83 12.24
CA GLU A 474 33.24 13.81 13.56
C GLU A 474 32.20 12.66 13.68
N ILE A 475 31.88 11.93 12.60
CA ILE A 475 30.94 10.78 12.61
C ILE A 475 31.72 9.44 12.60
N ALA A 476 33.02 9.48 12.38
CA ALA A 476 33.91 8.29 12.32
C ALA A 476 34.65 8.05 13.66
N ALA A 477 34.43 8.82 14.70
CA ALA A 477 34.88 8.62 16.07
C ALA A 477 33.64 8.36 16.94
#